data_d00d41a442c8151dc00bb79c1d4b3d57
#
_entry.id   d00d41a442c8151dc00bb79c1d4b3d57
#
_cell.length_a   1.000
_cell.length_b   1.000
_cell.length_c   1.000
_cell.angle_alpha   90.00
_cell.angle_beta   90.00
_cell.angle_gamma   90.00
#
_symmetry.space_group_name_H-M   'P 1'
#
loop_
_entity.id
_entity.type
_entity.pdbx_description
1 polymer ?
#
loop_
_entity_poly.entity_id
_entity_poly.type
_entity_poly.pdbx_seq_one_letter_code
_entity_poly.pdbx_strand_id
1 'polypeptide(L)'
;NDRLIAEWNSIARMFTAAMNDKTQRIYSYNGQMGLGKSQAAQVACAVLAAMYYNYRFTTVGKGWGAILVVELQSQADEAAKTINSVYEHLTGNSDSPAIAKHSANGVSFSDIYKYPVLVICHQAYANSLQRLNDGEDTTIRSFTRWEGGERRLVIVDESINPITEYTLTAQECQSVMGWLVSAGISHELQRDYPQEWLVIDKVSQLLHQLASTSNADAEETSHLFRDILAAAPNINLQSLYDNLMVHVEWDKAVNRSTNARDRKDKSSAVRQFLRSIDRFLYEWSFHYRKGERGTVNSASWLIPDTVGSIIILDGTSDQDEIYQLFGPSLVKHRSDAGLRNYSNVNIHIRHETAGLGKSALEKPGTS
;
A
#
# COMPACT_ATOMS: atom_id res chain seq x y z
N ASN A 1 -36.58 -13.55 -0.54
CA ASN A 1 -35.19 -13.08 -0.46
C ASN A 1 -34.97 -11.70 -1.13
N ASP A 2 -36.03 -10.92 -1.20
CA ASP A 2 -36.07 -9.63 -1.91
C ASP A 2 -35.08 -8.60 -1.31
N ARG A 3 -34.87 -8.65 0.00
CA ARG A 3 -33.89 -7.81 0.70
C ARG A 3 -32.44 -8.08 0.23
N LEU A 4 -32.06 -9.33 0.04
CA LEU A 4 -30.71 -9.69 -0.45
C LEU A 4 -30.54 -9.24 -1.90
N ILE A 5 -31.58 -9.38 -2.73
CA ILE A 5 -31.56 -8.89 -4.11
C ILE A 5 -31.44 -7.36 -4.16
N ALA A 6 -32.17 -6.65 -3.28
CA ALA A 6 -32.06 -5.20 -3.16
C ALA A 6 -30.63 -4.76 -2.77
N GLU A 7 -29.99 -5.51 -1.85
CA GLU A 7 -28.64 -5.25 -1.42
C GLU A 7 -27.62 -5.46 -2.56
N TRP A 8 -27.73 -6.56 -3.30
CA TRP A 8 -26.85 -6.80 -4.45
C TRP A 8 -27.05 -5.76 -5.56
N ASN A 9 -28.28 -5.28 -5.76
CA ASN A 9 -28.54 -4.17 -6.66
C ASN A 9 -27.92 -2.84 -6.15
N SER A 10 -27.85 -2.63 -4.85
CA SER A 10 -27.15 -1.48 -4.25
C SER A 10 -25.64 -1.55 -4.50
N ILE A 11 -25.03 -2.72 -4.30
CA ILE A 11 -23.62 -2.95 -4.61
C ILE A 11 -23.35 -2.71 -6.11
N ALA A 12 -24.16 -3.26 -7.00
CA ALA A 12 -24.01 -3.07 -8.44
C ALA A 12 -24.11 -1.60 -8.86
N ARG A 13 -25.03 -0.82 -8.24
CA ARG A 13 -25.11 0.62 -8.46
C ARG A 13 -23.87 1.37 -7.99
N MET A 14 -23.30 0.96 -6.86
CA MET A 14 -22.03 1.53 -6.37
C MET A 14 -20.89 1.26 -7.35
N PHE A 15 -20.74 0.05 -7.85
CA PHE A 15 -19.74 -0.27 -8.88
C PHE A 15 -19.92 0.58 -10.13
N THR A 16 -21.17 0.73 -10.60
CA THR A 16 -21.48 1.56 -11.76
C THR A 16 -21.16 3.04 -11.51
N ALA A 17 -21.46 3.55 -10.31
CA ALA A 17 -21.14 4.91 -9.93
C ALA A 17 -19.64 5.15 -9.91
N ALA A 18 -18.87 4.25 -9.28
CA ALA A 18 -17.41 4.35 -9.21
C ALA A 18 -16.76 4.30 -10.60
N MET A 19 -17.26 3.46 -11.50
CA MET A 19 -16.77 3.38 -12.89
C MET A 19 -16.98 4.66 -13.68
N ASN A 20 -18.10 5.36 -13.46
CA ASN A 20 -18.45 6.57 -14.16
C ASN A 20 -17.90 7.84 -13.48
N ASP A 21 -17.33 7.71 -12.30
CA ASP A 21 -16.82 8.83 -11.53
C ASP A 21 -15.49 9.33 -12.13
N LYS A 22 -15.50 10.58 -12.55
CA LYS A 22 -14.32 11.28 -13.06
C LYS A 22 -13.53 11.98 -11.95
N THR A 23 -14.06 12.01 -10.73
CA THR A 23 -13.47 12.73 -9.59
C THR A 23 -12.58 11.85 -8.71
N GLN A 24 -12.38 10.60 -9.10
CA GLN A 24 -11.47 9.66 -8.43
C GLN A 24 -11.76 9.49 -6.94
N ARG A 25 -13.03 9.27 -6.62
CA ARG A 25 -13.44 9.07 -5.23
C ARG A 25 -13.15 7.67 -4.73
N ILE A 26 -13.11 7.57 -3.41
CA ILE A 26 -13.05 6.30 -2.69
C ILE A 26 -14.46 5.94 -2.25
N TYR A 27 -14.91 4.75 -2.63
CA TYR A 27 -16.21 4.20 -2.25
C TYR A 27 -16.00 3.13 -1.20
N SER A 28 -16.64 3.23 -0.05
CA SER A 28 -16.65 2.16 0.94
C SER A 28 -18.03 1.53 1.04
N TYR A 29 -18.06 0.21 1.12
CA TYR A 29 -19.28 -0.55 1.35
C TYR A 29 -19.20 -1.28 2.69
N ASN A 30 -20.04 -0.85 3.62
CA ASN A 30 -20.19 -1.48 4.93
C ASN A 30 -21.33 -2.51 4.90
N GLY A 31 -21.02 -3.70 4.41
CA GLY A 31 -21.98 -4.81 4.42
C GLY A 31 -21.60 -5.89 5.42
N GLN A 32 -22.59 -6.51 6.04
CA GLN A 32 -22.37 -7.62 6.99
C GLN A 32 -21.51 -8.73 6.38
N MET A 33 -20.79 -9.46 7.21
CA MET A 33 -20.05 -10.65 6.80
C MET A 33 -20.99 -11.69 6.15
N GLY A 34 -20.50 -12.35 5.12
CA GLY A 34 -21.25 -13.40 4.42
C GLY A 34 -22.40 -12.90 3.51
N LEU A 35 -22.49 -11.59 3.21
CA LEU A 35 -23.43 -11.07 2.20
C LEU A 35 -22.96 -11.31 0.76
N GLY A 36 -21.78 -11.92 0.56
CA GLY A 36 -21.24 -12.21 -0.77
C GLY A 36 -20.55 -11.01 -1.41
N LYS A 37 -19.92 -10.12 -0.60
CA LYS A 37 -19.15 -8.96 -1.11
C LYS A 37 -18.07 -9.38 -2.10
N SER A 38 -17.24 -10.33 -1.74
CA SER A 38 -16.17 -10.87 -2.60
C SER A 38 -16.73 -11.48 -3.88
N GLN A 39 -17.86 -12.19 -3.79
CA GLN A 39 -18.54 -12.73 -4.97
C GLN A 39 -19.08 -11.61 -5.87
N ALA A 40 -19.66 -10.57 -5.28
CA ALA A 40 -20.14 -9.41 -6.05
C ALA A 40 -18.99 -8.71 -6.78
N ALA A 41 -17.81 -8.58 -6.14
CA ALA A 41 -16.59 -8.04 -6.76
C ALA A 41 -16.15 -8.90 -7.96
N GLN A 42 -16.10 -10.21 -7.80
CA GLN A 42 -15.72 -11.15 -8.85
C GLN A 42 -16.69 -11.11 -10.03
N VAL A 43 -18.02 -11.09 -9.75
CA VAL A 43 -19.05 -10.93 -10.78
C VAL A 43 -18.92 -9.59 -11.50
N ALA A 44 -18.70 -8.49 -10.78
CA ALA A 44 -18.49 -7.17 -11.38
C ALA A 44 -17.28 -7.16 -12.33
N CYS A 45 -16.17 -7.78 -11.93
CA CYS A 45 -14.99 -7.94 -12.80
C CYS A 45 -15.30 -8.74 -14.07
N ALA A 46 -16.06 -9.85 -13.96
CA ALA A 46 -16.45 -10.66 -15.10
C ALA A 46 -17.41 -9.90 -16.06
N VAL A 47 -18.37 -9.16 -15.50
CA VAL A 47 -19.30 -8.32 -16.29
C VAL A 47 -18.53 -7.23 -17.04
N LEU A 48 -17.58 -6.56 -16.39
CA LEU A 48 -16.71 -5.57 -17.05
C LEU A 48 -15.94 -6.16 -18.22
N ALA A 49 -15.36 -7.33 -18.03
CA ALA A 49 -14.64 -8.03 -19.09
C ALA A 49 -15.58 -8.45 -20.25
N ALA A 50 -16.80 -8.91 -19.93
CA ALA A 50 -17.81 -9.27 -20.91
C ALA A 50 -18.31 -8.07 -21.72
N MET A 51 -18.51 -6.92 -21.05
CA MET A 51 -18.86 -5.68 -21.74
C MET A 51 -17.75 -5.26 -22.72
N TYR A 52 -16.49 -5.34 -22.30
CA TYR A 52 -15.35 -5.07 -23.19
C TYR A 52 -15.34 -5.98 -24.40
N TYR A 53 -15.53 -7.28 -24.21
CA TYR A 53 -15.56 -8.25 -25.32
C TYR A 53 -16.59 -7.88 -26.38
N ASN A 54 -17.77 -7.44 -25.95
CA ASN A 54 -18.85 -7.02 -26.86
C ASN A 54 -18.53 -5.69 -27.57
N TYR A 55 -17.77 -4.79 -26.94
CA TYR A 55 -17.42 -3.47 -27.48
C TYR A 55 -16.13 -3.45 -28.30
N ARG A 56 -15.26 -4.48 -28.19
CA ARG A 56 -13.98 -4.51 -28.91
C ARG A 56 -14.13 -4.48 -30.44
N PHE A 57 -15.30 -4.82 -30.96
CA PHE A 57 -15.62 -4.74 -32.38
C PHE A 57 -16.24 -3.42 -32.82
N THR A 58 -16.53 -2.53 -31.90
CA THR A 58 -17.01 -1.17 -32.18
C THR A 58 -15.83 -0.22 -32.07
N THR A 59 -15.62 0.60 -33.07
CA THR A 59 -14.49 1.55 -33.19
C THR A 59 -14.45 2.65 -32.13
N VAL A 60 -15.30 2.59 -31.11
CA VAL A 60 -15.48 3.65 -30.11
C VAL A 60 -14.96 3.17 -28.75
N GLY A 61 -13.72 3.54 -28.45
CA GLY A 61 -13.25 3.63 -27.07
C GLY A 61 -12.28 2.55 -26.63
N LYS A 62 -11.35 2.97 -25.78
CA LYS A 62 -10.43 2.10 -25.04
C LYS A 62 -11.24 1.24 -24.07
N GLY A 63 -10.95 -0.04 -24.03
CA GLY A 63 -11.58 -0.98 -23.10
C GLY A 63 -11.27 -0.60 -21.64
N TRP A 64 -12.21 -0.88 -20.76
CA TRP A 64 -12.02 -0.71 -19.32
C TRP A 64 -11.73 -2.07 -18.69
N GLY A 65 -10.80 -2.08 -17.76
CA GLY A 65 -10.49 -3.24 -16.95
C GLY A 65 -10.58 -2.93 -15.46
N ALA A 66 -10.32 -3.95 -14.65
CA ALA A 66 -10.33 -3.84 -13.20
C ALA A 66 -9.09 -4.45 -12.57
N ILE A 67 -8.75 -3.97 -11.38
CA ILE A 67 -7.82 -4.60 -10.45
C ILE A 67 -8.67 -5.07 -9.26
N LEU A 68 -8.61 -6.36 -8.95
CA LEU A 68 -9.17 -6.91 -7.72
C LEU A 68 -8.02 -7.17 -6.74
N VAL A 69 -8.09 -6.56 -5.58
CA VAL A 69 -7.09 -6.67 -4.52
C VAL A 69 -7.65 -7.52 -3.40
N VAL A 70 -6.99 -8.63 -3.09
CA VAL A 70 -7.40 -9.60 -2.07
C VAL A 70 -6.29 -9.79 -1.03
N GLU A 71 -6.61 -10.35 0.12
CA GLU A 71 -5.64 -10.48 1.21
C GLU A 71 -4.53 -11.50 0.90
N LEU A 72 -4.92 -12.71 0.47
CA LEU A 72 -4.01 -13.86 0.33
C LEU A 72 -3.75 -14.25 -1.12
N GLN A 73 -2.58 -14.85 -1.37
CA GLN A 73 -2.21 -15.38 -2.69
C GLN A 73 -3.16 -16.47 -3.19
N SER A 74 -3.58 -17.37 -2.31
CA SER A 74 -4.55 -18.42 -2.64
C SER A 74 -5.91 -17.85 -3.03
N GLN A 75 -6.35 -16.78 -2.38
CA GLN A 75 -7.58 -16.06 -2.75
C GLN A 75 -7.44 -15.40 -4.13
N ALA A 76 -6.25 -14.91 -4.49
CA ALA A 76 -6.02 -14.32 -5.80
C ALA A 76 -6.20 -15.34 -6.93
N ASP A 77 -5.64 -16.54 -6.77
CA ASP A 77 -5.79 -17.62 -7.76
C ASP A 77 -7.25 -18.10 -7.86
N GLU A 78 -7.94 -18.24 -6.72
CA GLU A 78 -9.34 -18.64 -6.67
C GLU A 78 -10.25 -17.59 -7.30
N ALA A 79 -10.04 -16.33 -6.99
CA ALA A 79 -10.81 -15.22 -7.54
C ALA A 79 -10.64 -15.12 -9.06
N ALA A 80 -9.42 -15.26 -9.59
CA ALA A 80 -9.19 -15.25 -11.02
C ALA A 80 -9.91 -16.42 -11.72
N LYS A 81 -9.90 -17.63 -11.15
CA LYS A 81 -10.66 -18.79 -11.67
C LYS A 81 -12.17 -18.54 -11.66
N THR A 82 -12.70 -18.00 -10.55
CA THR A 82 -14.12 -17.67 -10.43
C THR A 82 -14.55 -16.63 -11.46
N ILE A 83 -13.75 -15.55 -11.63
CA ILE A 83 -14.04 -14.51 -12.63
C ILE A 83 -14.07 -15.12 -14.04
N ASN A 84 -13.13 -15.99 -14.39
CA ASN A 84 -13.08 -16.65 -15.68
C ASN A 84 -14.30 -17.56 -15.90
N SER A 85 -14.71 -18.33 -14.89
CA SER A 85 -15.90 -19.19 -14.96
C SER A 85 -17.20 -18.38 -15.11
N VAL A 86 -17.35 -17.29 -14.37
CA VAL A 86 -18.50 -16.37 -14.50
C VAL A 86 -18.54 -15.72 -15.88
N TYR A 87 -17.37 -15.30 -16.39
CA TYR A 87 -17.27 -14.73 -17.73
C TYR A 87 -17.69 -15.74 -18.83
N GLU A 88 -17.21 -16.98 -18.75
CA GLU A 88 -17.61 -18.05 -19.66
C GLU A 88 -19.12 -18.27 -19.62
N HIS A 89 -19.70 -18.32 -18.41
CA HIS A 89 -21.16 -18.44 -18.25
C HIS A 89 -21.93 -17.28 -18.88
N LEU A 90 -21.43 -16.04 -18.76
CA LEU A 90 -22.09 -14.84 -19.29
C LEU A 90 -21.98 -14.70 -20.81
N THR A 91 -20.87 -15.15 -21.39
CA THR A 91 -20.53 -14.88 -22.80
C THR A 91 -20.59 -16.11 -23.70
N GLY A 92 -20.56 -17.30 -23.12
CA GLY A 92 -20.36 -18.56 -23.84
C GLY A 92 -18.94 -18.72 -24.42
N ASN A 93 -18.00 -17.82 -24.04
CA ASN A 93 -16.62 -17.84 -24.55
C ASN A 93 -15.67 -18.37 -23.46
N SER A 94 -14.82 -19.33 -23.83
CA SER A 94 -13.81 -19.93 -22.94
C SER A 94 -12.53 -19.11 -22.76
N ASP A 95 -12.47 -17.87 -23.28
CA ASP A 95 -11.37 -16.96 -23.00
C ASP A 95 -11.27 -16.70 -21.49
N SER A 96 -10.05 -16.53 -21.00
CA SER A 96 -9.78 -16.21 -19.60
C SER A 96 -9.46 -14.73 -19.46
N PRO A 97 -10.42 -13.86 -19.12
CA PRO A 97 -10.19 -12.42 -19.02
C PRO A 97 -9.44 -12.00 -17.75
N ALA A 98 -9.30 -12.88 -16.76
CA ALA A 98 -8.66 -12.59 -15.49
C ALA A 98 -7.40 -13.42 -15.27
N ILE A 99 -6.39 -12.76 -14.66
CA ILE A 99 -5.15 -13.42 -14.24
C ILE A 99 -4.79 -12.99 -12.83
N ALA A 100 -4.32 -13.94 -12.01
CA ALA A 100 -3.71 -13.65 -10.71
C ALA A 100 -2.20 -13.41 -10.87
N LYS A 101 -1.66 -12.42 -10.12
CA LYS A 101 -0.22 -12.18 -10.05
C LYS A 101 0.24 -12.07 -8.60
N HIS A 102 1.14 -12.96 -8.22
CA HIS A 102 1.83 -12.94 -6.93
C HIS A 102 3.24 -13.55 -7.04
N SER A 103 4.02 -13.48 -5.97
CA SER A 103 5.42 -13.93 -5.99
C SER A 103 5.61 -15.42 -6.27
N ALA A 104 4.61 -16.24 -5.96
CA ALA A 104 4.71 -17.71 -6.08
C ALA A 104 4.30 -18.27 -7.45
N ASN A 105 3.57 -17.52 -8.31
CA ASN A 105 3.05 -18.06 -9.57
C ASN A 105 3.89 -17.76 -10.82
N GLY A 106 5.00 -17.01 -10.69
CA GLY A 106 5.92 -16.73 -11.79
C GLY A 106 5.36 -15.87 -12.93
N VAL A 107 4.14 -15.33 -12.80
CA VAL A 107 3.51 -14.49 -13.82
C VAL A 107 4.30 -13.20 -14.01
N SER A 108 4.71 -12.91 -15.23
CA SER A 108 5.47 -11.72 -15.58
C SER A 108 4.59 -10.48 -15.79
N PHE A 109 5.21 -9.29 -15.87
CA PHE A 109 4.48 -8.06 -16.22
C PHE A 109 3.98 -8.07 -17.67
N SER A 110 4.68 -8.74 -18.58
CA SER A 110 4.23 -8.91 -19.97
C SER A 110 3.00 -9.83 -20.07
N ASP A 111 2.87 -10.80 -19.17
CA ASP A 111 1.70 -11.68 -19.17
C ASP A 111 0.47 -10.93 -18.72
N ILE A 112 0.54 -10.16 -17.62
CA ILE A 112 -0.62 -9.43 -17.10
C ILE A 112 -1.14 -8.37 -18.09
N TYR A 113 -0.29 -7.89 -19.01
CA TYR A 113 -0.68 -6.91 -20.03
C TYR A 113 -1.79 -7.41 -20.96
N LYS A 114 -1.95 -8.70 -21.13
CA LYS A 114 -2.95 -9.33 -22.03
C LYS A 114 -4.36 -9.37 -21.43
N TYR A 115 -4.51 -9.13 -20.13
CA TYR A 115 -5.76 -9.40 -19.42
C TYR A 115 -6.45 -8.10 -18.96
N PRO A 116 -7.76 -7.92 -19.19
CA PRO A 116 -8.50 -6.77 -18.68
C PRO A 116 -8.65 -6.79 -17.16
N VAL A 117 -8.66 -7.97 -16.52
CA VAL A 117 -8.79 -8.10 -15.07
C VAL A 117 -7.50 -8.65 -14.47
N LEU A 118 -6.96 -7.91 -13.52
CA LEU A 118 -5.80 -8.30 -12.75
C LEU A 118 -6.20 -8.55 -11.29
N VAL A 119 -5.85 -9.71 -10.76
CA VAL A 119 -6.04 -10.04 -9.33
C VAL A 119 -4.69 -10.05 -8.64
N ILE A 120 -4.53 -9.26 -7.57
CA ILE A 120 -3.29 -9.13 -6.79
C ILE A 120 -3.57 -9.11 -5.29
N CYS A 121 -2.51 -9.35 -4.49
CA CYS A 121 -2.62 -9.26 -3.03
C CYS A 121 -2.50 -7.82 -2.54
N HIS A 122 -3.06 -7.52 -1.36
CA HIS A 122 -2.95 -6.24 -0.66
C HIS A 122 -1.51 -5.74 -0.60
N GLN A 123 -0.56 -6.60 -0.23
CA GLN A 123 0.85 -6.22 -0.14
C GLN A 123 1.44 -5.80 -1.50
N ALA A 124 1.07 -6.47 -2.58
CA ALA A 124 1.55 -6.11 -3.92
C ALA A 124 0.99 -4.75 -4.36
N TYR A 125 -0.28 -4.51 -4.07
CA TYR A 125 -0.92 -3.23 -4.36
C TYR A 125 -0.33 -2.10 -3.52
N ALA A 126 -0.23 -2.26 -2.20
CA ALA A 126 0.37 -1.29 -1.29
C ALA A 126 1.81 -0.95 -1.69
N ASN A 127 2.64 -1.96 -1.99
CA ASN A 127 4.00 -1.76 -2.46
C ASN A 127 4.06 -0.97 -3.79
N SER A 128 3.09 -1.17 -4.69
CA SER A 128 3.05 -0.44 -5.96
C SER A 128 2.68 1.03 -5.77
N LEU A 129 1.77 1.33 -4.85
CA LEU A 129 1.41 2.69 -4.47
C LEU A 129 2.54 3.39 -3.74
N GLN A 130 3.22 2.69 -2.83
CA GLN A 130 4.38 3.24 -2.16
C GLN A 130 5.48 3.61 -3.15
N ARG A 131 5.77 2.73 -4.12
CA ARG A 131 6.73 3.05 -5.20
C ARG A 131 6.30 4.25 -6.02
N LEU A 132 5.01 4.39 -6.32
CA LEU A 132 4.49 5.56 -7.02
C LEU A 132 4.75 6.85 -6.22
N ASN A 133 4.47 6.83 -4.91
CA ASN A 133 4.74 7.95 -4.01
C ASN A 133 6.25 8.26 -3.90
N ASP A 134 7.09 7.27 -4.15
CA ASP A 134 8.54 7.38 -4.20
C ASP A 134 9.06 7.80 -5.60
N GLY A 135 8.18 8.16 -6.54
CA GLY A 135 8.53 8.55 -7.91
C GLY A 135 8.76 7.38 -8.88
N GLU A 136 8.56 6.13 -8.45
CA GLU A 136 8.71 4.93 -9.29
C GLU A 136 7.34 4.45 -9.79
N ASP A 137 6.88 4.90 -10.93
CA ASP A 137 5.54 4.59 -11.44
C ASP A 137 5.44 3.32 -12.30
N THR A 138 6.56 2.66 -12.60
CA THR A 138 6.60 1.51 -13.53
C THR A 138 5.72 0.34 -13.10
N THR A 139 5.70 0.02 -11.81
CA THR A 139 4.89 -1.10 -11.27
C THR A 139 3.41 -0.79 -11.34
N ILE A 140 2.98 0.38 -10.87
CA ILE A 140 1.57 0.76 -10.88
C ILE A 140 1.05 0.93 -12.30
N ARG A 141 1.86 1.48 -13.21
CA ARG A 141 1.53 1.57 -14.65
C ARG A 141 1.34 0.19 -15.26
N SER A 142 2.14 -0.79 -14.86
CA SER A 142 1.96 -2.18 -15.33
C SER A 142 0.69 -2.80 -14.79
N PHE A 143 0.26 -2.43 -13.57
CA PHE A 143 -1.00 -2.91 -13.01
C PHE A 143 -2.22 -2.21 -13.61
N THR A 144 -2.13 -0.92 -13.91
CA THR A 144 -3.25 -0.13 -14.41
C THR A 144 -3.43 -0.22 -15.93
N ARG A 145 -2.43 -0.70 -16.70
CA ARG A 145 -2.50 -0.80 -18.16
C ARG A 145 -2.63 -2.25 -18.63
N TRP A 146 -3.36 -2.43 -19.71
CA TRP A 146 -3.47 -3.68 -20.42
C TRP A 146 -3.62 -3.41 -21.92
N GLU A 147 -3.54 -4.45 -22.76
CA GLU A 147 -3.53 -4.34 -24.24
C GLU A 147 -4.73 -3.54 -24.80
N GLY A 148 -5.92 -3.73 -24.22
CA GLY A 148 -7.13 -3.06 -24.67
C GLY A 148 -7.39 -1.69 -24.07
N GLY A 149 -6.58 -1.23 -23.08
CA GLY A 149 -6.80 0.07 -22.43
C GLY A 149 -6.26 0.19 -21.01
N GLU A 150 -7.11 0.65 -20.10
CA GLU A 150 -6.73 0.90 -18.71
C GLU A 150 -7.66 0.14 -17.74
N ARG A 151 -7.08 -0.39 -16.65
CA ARG A 151 -7.83 -0.89 -15.49
C ARG A 151 -8.14 0.29 -14.58
N ARG A 152 -9.31 0.89 -14.79
CA ARG A 152 -9.73 2.12 -14.11
C ARG A 152 -10.43 1.89 -12.79
N LEU A 153 -10.93 0.69 -12.57
CA LEU A 153 -11.60 0.31 -11.33
C LEU A 153 -10.67 -0.52 -10.48
N VAL A 154 -10.46 -0.10 -9.24
CA VAL A 154 -9.78 -0.88 -8.22
C VAL A 154 -10.81 -1.31 -7.20
N ILE A 155 -10.91 -2.61 -6.96
CA ILE A 155 -11.79 -3.18 -5.94
C ILE A 155 -10.90 -3.83 -4.90
N VAL A 156 -10.99 -3.37 -3.66
CA VAL A 156 -10.26 -3.92 -2.53
C VAL A 156 -11.23 -4.74 -1.69
N ASP A 157 -10.99 -6.03 -1.61
CA ASP A 157 -11.75 -6.94 -0.76
C ASP A 157 -11.13 -6.93 0.63
N GLU A 158 -11.91 -6.51 1.60
CA GLU A 158 -11.52 -6.16 2.96
C GLU A 158 -10.80 -4.80 3.09
N SER A 159 -10.37 -4.44 4.32
CA SER A 159 -9.73 -3.15 4.58
C SER A 159 -8.30 -3.09 4.02
N ILE A 160 -7.91 -1.91 3.54
CA ILE A 160 -6.52 -1.60 3.22
C ILE A 160 -6.04 -0.47 4.13
N ASN A 161 -4.82 -0.59 4.63
CA ASN A 161 -4.21 0.53 5.32
C ASN A 161 -3.82 1.61 4.29
N PRO A 162 -4.47 2.79 4.32
CA PRO A 162 -4.20 3.86 3.36
C PRO A 162 -2.99 4.70 3.74
N ILE A 163 -2.29 4.35 4.82
CA ILE A 163 -1.19 5.12 5.39
C ILE A 163 0.10 4.32 5.30
N THR A 164 1.16 4.96 4.84
CA THR A 164 2.52 4.47 4.97
C THR A 164 3.20 5.17 6.14
N GLU A 165 3.73 4.38 7.07
CA GLU A 165 4.49 4.87 8.20
C GLU A 165 5.97 4.93 7.88
N TYR A 166 6.63 5.98 8.32
CA TYR A 166 8.06 6.18 8.24
C TYR A 166 8.59 6.33 9.67
N THR A 167 9.59 5.54 10.01
CA THR A 167 10.21 5.57 11.34
C THR A 167 11.72 5.67 11.19
N LEU A 168 12.36 6.39 12.10
CA LEU A 168 13.81 6.48 12.16
C LEU A 168 14.25 6.62 13.62
N THR A 169 15.27 5.84 13.98
CA THR A 169 15.95 5.92 15.27
C THR A 169 17.32 6.57 15.12
N ALA A 170 17.86 7.12 16.23
CA ALA A 170 19.23 7.62 16.26
C ALA A 170 20.26 6.52 15.90
N GLN A 171 19.99 5.26 16.31
CA GLN A 171 20.87 4.12 16.03
C GLN A 171 20.91 3.77 14.53
N GLU A 172 19.75 3.77 13.84
CA GLU A 172 19.68 3.55 12.39
C GLU A 172 20.42 4.65 11.64
N CYS A 173 20.22 5.91 12.05
CA CYS A 173 20.94 7.04 11.49
C CYS A 173 22.45 6.88 11.65
N GLN A 174 22.94 6.56 12.85
CA GLN A 174 24.36 6.30 13.10
C GLN A 174 24.91 5.16 12.25
N SER A 175 24.15 4.10 12.07
CA SER A 175 24.55 2.96 11.25
C SER A 175 24.79 3.37 9.81
N VAL A 176 23.85 4.10 9.21
CA VAL A 176 23.98 4.60 7.83
C VAL A 176 25.14 5.58 7.69
N MET A 177 25.26 6.54 8.60
CA MET A 177 26.36 7.49 8.61
C MET A 177 27.72 6.77 8.75
N GLY A 178 27.81 5.76 9.62
CA GLY A 178 28.99 4.94 9.80
C GLY A 178 29.37 4.20 8.52
N TRP A 179 28.40 3.71 7.74
CA TRP A 179 28.69 3.08 6.45
C TRP A 179 29.22 4.07 5.42
N LEU A 180 28.66 5.27 5.34
CA LEU A 180 29.13 6.32 4.43
C LEU A 180 30.56 6.76 4.75
N VAL A 181 30.88 6.88 6.04
CA VAL A 181 32.25 7.19 6.50
C VAL A 181 33.21 6.05 6.20
N SER A 182 32.83 4.81 6.51
CA SER A 182 33.68 3.63 6.28
C SER A 182 33.91 3.35 4.79
N ALA A 183 33.02 3.78 3.92
CA ALA A 183 33.18 3.74 2.48
C ALA A 183 34.18 4.80 1.97
N GLY A 184 34.53 5.80 2.78
CA GLY A 184 35.43 6.90 2.41
C GLY A 184 34.79 7.97 1.56
N ILE A 185 33.46 7.91 1.32
CA ILE A 185 32.75 8.83 0.42
C ILE A 185 32.18 10.07 1.10
N SER A 186 32.27 10.16 2.43
CA SER A 186 31.68 11.28 3.18
C SER A 186 32.22 12.64 2.75
N HIS A 187 33.51 12.76 2.43
CA HIS A 187 34.10 14.00 1.94
C HIS A 187 33.62 14.38 0.53
N GLU A 188 33.40 13.40 -0.33
CA GLU A 188 32.87 13.63 -1.66
C GLU A 188 31.42 14.08 -1.60
N LEU A 189 30.61 13.43 -0.75
CA LEU A 189 29.23 13.84 -0.51
C LEU A 189 29.12 15.24 0.07
N GLN A 190 29.98 15.62 1.00
CA GLN A 190 30.03 16.99 1.53
C GLN A 190 30.37 18.02 0.47
N ARG A 191 31.23 17.68 -0.48
CA ARG A 191 31.62 18.58 -1.59
C ARG A 191 30.53 18.68 -2.64
N ASP A 192 29.96 17.55 -3.07
CA ASP A 192 29.08 17.46 -4.25
C ASP A 192 27.58 17.63 -3.87
N TYR A 193 27.22 17.32 -2.61
CA TYR A 193 25.88 17.44 -2.03
C TYR A 193 25.91 18.19 -0.67
N PRO A 194 26.42 19.41 -0.62
CA PRO A 194 26.64 20.12 0.66
C PRO A 194 25.35 20.40 1.43
N GLN A 195 24.23 20.65 0.72
CA GLN A 195 22.94 20.94 1.35
C GLN A 195 22.30 19.67 1.90
N GLU A 196 22.29 18.59 1.14
CA GLU A 196 21.79 17.29 1.54
C GLU A 196 22.58 16.75 2.74
N TRP A 197 23.91 16.86 2.69
CA TRP A 197 24.76 16.49 3.81
C TRP A 197 24.48 17.31 5.07
N LEU A 198 24.31 18.62 4.95
CA LEU A 198 23.94 19.49 6.07
C LEU A 198 22.63 19.06 6.71
N VAL A 199 21.63 18.71 5.89
CA VAL A 199 20.33 18.21 6.38
C VAL A 199 20.49 16.88 7.11
N ILE A 200 21.20 15.92 6.52
CA ILE A 200 21.45 14.61 7.13
C ILE A 200 22.16 14.76 8.48
N ASP A 201 23.18 15.61 8.55
CA ASP A 201 23.92 15.87 9.79
C ASP A 201 23.04 16.51 10.87
N LYS A 202 22.25 17.54 10.51
CA LYS A 202 21.31 18.18 11.44
C LYS A 202 20.22 17.23 11.92
N VAL A 203 19.67 16.40 11.04
CA VAL A 203 18.69 15.37 11.40
C VAL A 203 19.32 14.35 12.35
N SER A 204 20.57 13.93 12.09
CA SER A 204 21.29 13.02 12.98
C SER A 204 21.46 13.63 14.38
N GLN A 205 21.87 14.89 14.46
CA GLN A 205 22.02 15.61 15.74
C GLN A 205 20.66 15.73 16.47
N LEU A 206 19.60 16.08 15.75
CA LEU A 206 18.26 16.20 16.32
C LEU A 206 17.76 14.84 16.87
N LEU A 207 17.95 13.75 16.13
CA LEU A 207 17.58 12.41 16.59
C LEU A 207 18.32 12.01 17.88
N HIS A 208 19.60 12.36 17.99
CA HIS A 208 20.37 12.15 19.22
C HIS A 208 19.86 12.99 20.39
N GLN A 209 19.51 14.24 20.16
CA GLN A 209 18.91 15.10 21.19
C GLN A 209 17.58 14.54 21.67
N LEU A 210 16.69 14.17 20.75
CA LEU A 210 15.39 13.56 21.06
C LEU A 210 15.53 12.23 21.80
N ALA A 211 16.48 11.39 21.39
CA ALA A 211 16.75 10.11 22.08
C ALA A 211 17.24 10.31 23.53
N SER A 212 17.86 11.44 23.83
CA SER A 212 18.35 11.78 25.18
C SER A 212 17.30 12.43 26.08
N THR A 213 16.16 12.89 25.50
CA THR A 213 15.07 13.49 26.29
C THR A 213 14.35 12.44 27.12
N SER A 214 13.97 12.81 28.35
CA SER A 214 13.34 11.90 29.31
C SER A 214 11.82 11.74 29.14
N ASN A 215 11.20 12.54 28.27
CA ASN A 215 9.76 12.49 28.09
C ASN A 215 9.31 11.19 27.40
N ALA A 216 8.40 10.48 28.04
CA ALA A 216 7.78 9.27 27.51
C ALA A 216 6.56 9.55 26.60
N ASP A 217 6.06 10.80 26.64
CA ASP A 217 4.89 11.21 25.86
C ASP A 217 5.26 11.51 24.41
N ALA A 218 4.33 11.30 23.52
CA ALA A 218 4.48 11.65 22.12
C ALA A 218 4.52 13.17 21.97
N GLU A 219 5.54 13.69 21.29
CA GLU A 219 5.74 15.13 21.07
C GLU A 219 5.81 15.42 19.57
N GLU A 220 5.07 16.42 19.11
CA GLU A 220 5.14 16.87 17.74
C GLU A 220 6.50 17.54 17.45
N THR A 221 7.17 17.07 16.40
CA THR A 221 8.52 17.51 16.02
C THR A 221 8.59 18.15 14.65
N SER A 222 7.47 18.28 13.94
CA SER A 222 7.41 18.80 12.57
C SER A 222 8.06 20.20 12.43
N HIS A 223 7.92 21.07 13.44
CA HIS A 223 8.53 22.39 13.43
C HIS A 223 10.06 22.32 13.40
N LEU A 224 10.68 21.38 14.13
CA LEU A 224 12.14 21.20 14.17
C LEU A 224 12.70 20.78 12.80
N PHE A 225 11.99 19.90 12.10
CA PHE A 225 12.37 19.46 10.75
C PHE A 225 12.17 20.56 9.72
N ARG A 226 11.11 21.37 9.83
CA ARG A 226 10.90 22.54 8.96
C ARG A 226 12.01 23.59 9.13
N ASP A 227 12.52 23.78 10.34
CA ASP A 227 13.66 24.67 10.59
C ASP A 227 14.94 24.15 9.91
N ILE A 228 15.15 22.83 9.90
CA ILE A 228 16.24 22.20 9.16
C ILE A 228 16.09 22.44 7.66
N LEU A 229 14.89 22.20 7.11
CA LEU A 229 14.59 22.43 5.70
C LEU A 229 14.76 23.90 5.29
N ALA A 230 14.35 24.84 6.14
CA ALA A 230 14.52 26.27 5.88
C ALA A 230 16.00 26.68 5.72
N ALA A 231 16.92 25.97 6.38
CA ALA A 231 18.36 26.19 6.23
C ALA A 231 18.96 25.59 4.93
N ALA A 232 18.23 24.71 4.23
CA ALA A 232 18.66 24.04 2.98
C ALA A 232 17.44 23.80 2.06
N PRO A 233 16.86 24.85 1.46
CA PRO A 233 15.55 24.77 0.78
C PRO A 233 15.57 24.01 -0.56
N ASN A 234 16.76 23.76 -1.15
CA ASN A 234 16.91 23.17 -2.48
C ASN A 234 17.51 21.76 -2.44
N ILE A 235 17.19 20.98 -1.41
CA ILE A 235 17.70 19.61 -1.28
C ILE A 235 17.02 18.66 -2.27
N ASN A 236 17.79 17.65 -2.71
CA ASN A 236 17.30 16.54 -3.53
C ASN A 236 17.89 15.20 -3.04
N LEU A 237 17.24 14.63 -2.01
CA LEU A 237 17.68 13.37 -1.42
C LEU A 237 17.56 12.18 -2.38
N GLN A 238 16.66 12.25 -3.36
CA GLN A 238 16.56 11.21 -4.40
C GLN A 238 17.79 11.22 -5.31
N SER A 239 18.23 12.39 -5.75
CA SER A 239 19.48 12.53 -6.55
C SER A 239 20.71 12.04 -5.78
N LEU A 240 20.79 12.34 -4.49
CA LEU A 240 21.84 11.81 -3.62
C LEU A 240 21.80 10.29 -3.57
N TYR A 241 20.61 9.69 -3.37
CA TYR A 241 20.44 8.24 -3.35
C TYR A 241 20.87 7.58 -4.66
N ASP A 242 20.43 8.12 -5.80
CA ASP A 242 20.75 7.59 -7.13
C ASP A 242 22.25 7.61 -7.38
N ASN A 243 22.94 8.67 -6.95
CA ASN A 243 24.39 8.76 -7.04
C ASN A 243 25.09 7.72 -6.13
N LEU A 244 24.65 7.59 -4.89
CA LEU A 244 25.17 6.57 -3.99
C LEU A 244 25.09 5.15 -4.57
N MET A 245 23.99 4.83 -5.26
CA MET A 245 23.78 3.50 -5.84
C MET A 245 24.74 3.18 -7.00
N VAL A 246 25.29 4.18 -7.68
CA VAL A 246 26.28 4.01 -8.75
C VAL A 246 27.73 4.29 -8.31
N HIS A 247 27.92 4.75 -7.08
CA HIS A 247 29.24 5.11 -6.57
C HIS A 247 30.09 3.86 -6.28
N VAL A 248 31.25 3.78 -6.91
CA VAL A 248 32.13 2.59 -6.84
C VAL A 248 32.60 2.28 -5.43
N GLU A 249 32.94 3.31 -4.65
CA GLU A 249 33.44 3.12 -3.28
C GLU A 249 32.32 2.65 -2.34
N TRP A 250 31.10 3.17 -2.54
CA TRP A 250 29.93 2.66 -1.84
C TRP A 250 29.67 1.19 -2.19
N ASP A 251 29.70 0.83 -3.47
CA ASP A 251 29.51 -0.54 -3.92
C ASP A 251 30.57 -1.48 -3.32
N LYS A 252 31.84 -1.06 -3.29
CA LYS A 252 32.91 -1.81 -2.63
C LYS A 252 32.67 -1.98 -1.12
N ALA A 253 32.25 -0.95 -0.41
CA ALA A 253 31.98 -1.03 1.03
C ALA A 253 30.79 -1.94 1.34
N VAL A 254 29.74 -1.88 0.56
CA VAL A 254 28.55 -2.73 0.65
C VAL A 254 28.88 -4.16 0.22
N ASN A 255 29.70 -4.34 -0.82
CA ASN A 255 30.09 -5.64 -1.38
C ASN A 255 31.15 -6.39 -0.56
N ARG A 256 31.91 -5.72 0.30
CA ARG A 256 32.77 -6.38 1.31
C ARG A 256 31.99 -7.25 2.30
N SER A 257 30.69 -7.02 2.38
CA SER A 257 29.79 -7.97 3.05
C SER A 257 29.71 -9.25 2.23
N THR A 258 30.09 -10.35 2.82
CA THR A 258 30.24 -11.67 2.16
C THR A 258 28.93 -12.31 1.70
N ASN A 259 27.78 -11.65 1.95
CA ASN A 259 26.46 -12.20 1.70
C ASN A 259 25.61 -11.23 0.82
N ALA A 260 25.06 -11.75 -0.28
CA ALA A 260 24.20 -10.98 -1.18
C ALA A 260 22.94 -10.40 -0.47
N ARG A 261 22.45 -11.08 0.56
CA ARG A 261 21.34 -10.62 1.41
C ARG A 261 21.72 -9.34 2.18
N ASP A 262 22.90 -9.33 2.77
CA ASP A 262 23.46 -8.22 3.54
C ASP A 262 23.62 -6.94 2.69
N ARG A 263 24.02 -7.10 1.41
CA ARG A 263 24.13 -6.00 0.45
C ARG A 263 22.78 -5.36 0.13
N LYS A 264 21.79 -6.21 -0.13
CA LYS A 264 20.41 -5.77 -0.39
C LYS A 264 19.85 -5.06 0.84
N ASP A 265 20.11 -5.59 2.03
CA ASP A 265 19.60 -5.03 3.28
C ASP A 265 20.23 -3.66 3.57
N LYS A 266 21.52 -3.46 3.33
CA LYS A 266 22.20 -2.15 3.48
C LYS A 266 21.70 -1.12 2.48
N SER A 267 21.58 -1.48 1.21
CA SER A 267 21.01 -0.59 0.17
C SER A 267 19.58 -0.20 0.49
N SER A 268 18.78 -1.15 0.95
CA SER A 268 17.41 -0.90 1.40
C SER A 268 17.35 0.01 2.62
N ALA A 269 18.27 -0.16 3.59
CA ALA A 269 18.34 0.67 4.79
C ALA A 269 18.73 2.11 4.46
N VAL A 270 19.68 2.34 3.53
CA VAL A 270 20.03 3.69 3.07
C VAL A 270 18.85 4.36 2.37
N ARG A 271 18.16 3.62 1.51
CA ARG A 271 16.95 4.12 0.85
C ARG A 271 15.90 4.52 1.88
N GLN A 272 15.60 3.63 2.82
CA GLN A 272 14.62 3.90 3.87
C GLN A 272 15.01 5.11 4.74
N PHE A 273 16.29 5.22 5.08
CA PHE A 273 16.84 6.34 5.83
C PHE A 273 16.61 7.68 5.11
N LEU A 274 17.01 7.80 3.85
CA LEU A 274 16.84 9.03 3.08
C LEU A 274 15.37 9.39 2.86
N ARG A 275 14.52 8.38 2.62
CA ARG A 275 13.06 8.57 2.53
C ARG A 275 12.44 9.03 3.82
N SER A 276 12.83 8.44 4.95
CA SER A 276 12.33 8.87 6.26
C SER A 276 12.69 10.33 6.53
N ILE A 277 13.93 10.74 6.21
CA ILE A 277 14.34 12.16 6.31
C ILE A 277 13.47 13.03 5.40
N ASP A 278 13.28 12.66 4.14
CA ASP A 278 12.45 13.42 3.21
C ASP A 278 11.03 13.63 3.77
N ARG A 279 10.42 12.57 4.28
CA ARG A 279 9.08 12.65 4.88
C ARG A 279 9.03 13.50 6.13
N PHE A 280 10.02 13.42 7.01
CA PHE A 280 10.07 14.27 8.22
C PHE A 280 10.22 15.76 7.89
N LEU A 281 10.88 16.09 6.78
CA LEU A 281 11.07 17.48 6.36
C LEU A 281 9.79 18.11 5.79
N TYR A 282 8.98 17.33 5.08
CA TYR A 282 7.83 17.82 4.33
C TYR A 282 6.48 17.45 4.93
N GLU A 283 6.40 16.37 5.71
CA GLU A 283 5.17 15.85 6.29
C GLU A 283 5.10 16.16 7.80
N TRP A 284 4.00 15.77 8.40
CA TRP A 284 3.85 15.80 9.86
C TRP A 284 4.74 14.73 10.50
N SER A 285 5.41 15.07 11.60
CA SER A 285 6.27 14.17 12.36
C SER A 285 6.10 14.30 13.86
N PHE A 286 6.29 13.21 14.57
CA PHE A 286 6.29 13.19 16.03
C PHE A 286 7.37 12.26 16.58
N HIS A 287 7.88 12.61 17.73
CA HIS A 287 8.79 11.78 18.50
C HIS A 287 8.01 10.97 19.54
N TYR A 288 8.34 9.71 19.66
CA TYR A 288 7.79 8.84 20.70
C TYR A 288 8.91 8.00 21.30
N ARG A 289 8.92 7.89 22.64
CA ARG A 289 9.89 7.09 23.36
C ARG A 289 9.23 5.90 24.04
N LYS A 290 9.69 4.69 23.74
CA LYS A 290 9.29 3.46 24.42
C LYS A 290 10.52 2.83 25.10
N GLY A 291 10.63 2.99 26.42
CA GLY A 291 11.82 2.57 27.18
C GLY A 291 13.05 3.37 26.78
N GLU A 292 14.14 2.69 26.41
CA GLU A 292 15.39 3.32 25.99
C GLU A 292 15.42 3.76 24.50
N ARG A 293 14.39 3.39 23.73
CA ARG A 293 14.34 3.66 22.28
C ARG A 293 13.44 4.85 21.99
N GLY A 294 14.04 5.94 21.51
CA GLY A 294 13.31 7.06 20.91
C GLY A 294 13.20 6.85 19.40
N THR A 295 12.02 7.05 18.86
CA THR A 295 11.75 7.01 17.41
C THR A 295 11.12 8.32 16.98
N VAL A 296 11.54 8.85 15.84
CA VAL A 296 10.77 9.84 15.10
C VAL A 296 9.95 9.11 14.08
N ASN A 297 8.69 9.46 14.00
CA ASN A 297 7.70 8.82 13.16
C ASN A 297 7.01 9.87 12.29
N SER A 298 6.68 9.50 11.09
CA SER A 298 5.84 10.26 10.16
C SER A 298 4.90 9.30 9.45
N ALA A 299 3.89 9.84 8.83
CA ALA A 299 2.97 9.08 8.01
C ALA A 299 2.64 9.86 6.73
N SER A 300 2.53 9.17 5.62
CA SER A 300 2.05 9.75 4.39
C SER A 300 0.88 8.95 3.82
N TRP A 301 0.09 9.63 3.02
CA TRP A 301 -1.04 9.02 2.33
C TRP A 301 -0.53 8.03 1.28
N LEU A 302 -0.99 6.78 1.35
CA LEU A 302 -0.56 5.73 0.43
C LEU A 302 -1.28 5.82 -0.92
N ILE A 303 -2.54 6.24 -0.92
CA ILE A 303 -3.38 6.29 -2.11
C ILE A 303 -3.31 7.69 -2.71
N PRO A 304 -2.58 7.90 -3.82
CA PRO A 304 -2.49 9.21 -4.44
C PRO A 304 -3.77 9.53 -5.22
N ASP A 305 -4.07 10.82 -5.37
CA ASP A 305 -5.23 11.33 -6.10
C ASP A 305 -5.23 10.94 -7.60
N THR A 306 -4.10 10.44 -8.11
CA THR A 306 -3.94 10.04 -9.53
C THR A 306 -4.39 8.62 -9.83
N VAL A 307 -4.69 7.81 -8.82
CA VAL A 307 -5.23 6.46 -8.98
C VAL A 307 -6.73 6.56 -9.24
N GLY A 308 -7.26 5.76 -10.16
CA GLY A 308 -8.69 5.74 -10.51
C GLY A 308 -9.61 5.45 -9.32
N SER A 309 -10.89 5.41 -9.53
CA SER A 309 -11.86 5.15 -8.45
C SER A 309 -11.58 3.83 -7.74
N ILE A 310 -11.58 3.87 -6.41
CA ILE A 310 -11.32 2.72 -5.54
C ILE A 310 -12.61 2.37 -4.81
N ILE A 311 -12.93 1.09 -4.78
CA ILE A 311 -14.03 0.53 -3.98
C ILE A 311 -13.41 -0.35 -2.90
N ILE A 312 -13.75 -0.10 -1.65
CA ILE A 312 -13.30 -0.89 -0.50
C ILE A 312 -14.52 -1.61 0.09
N LEU A 313 -14.47 -2.93 0.08
CA LEU A 313 -15.57 -3.80 0.56
C LEU A 313 -15.30 -4.23 2.00
N ASP A 314 -15.34 -3.28 2.93
CA ASP A 314 -15.02 -3.53 4.34
C ASP A 314 -16.26 -3.41 5.22
N GLY A 315 -16.62 -4.53 5.88
CA GLY A 315 -17.76 -4.58 6.81
C GLY A 315 -17.59 -3.77 8.08
N THR A 316 -16.37 -3.31 8.38
CA THR A 316 -16.03 -2.51 9.57
C THR A 316 -15.81 -1.03 9.26
N SER A 317 -15.94 -0.61 8.01
CA SER A 317 -15.60 0.75 7.54
C SER A 317 -16.34 1.89 8.27
N ASP A 318 -17.47 1.64 8.90
CA ASP A 318 -18.18 2.64 9.71
C ASP A 318 -17.62 2.77 11.14
N GLN A 319 -16.90 1.76 11.61
CA GLN A 319 -16.35 1.69 12.97
C GLN A 319 -14.85 2.03 13.00
N ASP A 320 -14.17 1.88 11.88
CA ASP A 320 -12.75 2.16 11.77
C ASP A 320 -12.52 3.65 11.47
N GLU A 321 -11.86 4.32 12.41
CA GLU A 321 -11.56 5.76 12.34
C GLU A 321 -10.66 6.12 11.14
N ILE A 322 -9.91 5.16 10.61
CA ILE A 322 -9.03 5.38 9.46
C ILE A 322 -9.81 5.88 8.23
N TYR A 323 -11.09 5.47 8.10
CA TYR A 323 -11.96 5.94 7.03
C TYR A 323 -12.35 7.42 7.15
N GLN A 324 -12.23 8.01 8.33
CA GLN A 324 -12.48 9.45 8.53
C GLN A 324 -11.37 10.29 7.87
N LEU A 325 -10.17 9.72 7.75
CA LEU A 325 -9.03 10.39 7.13
C LEU A 325 -9.23 10.63 5.63
N PHE A 326 -10.09 9.86 4.96
CA PHE A 326 -10.44 10.08 3.56
C PHE A 326 -11.28 11.37 3.34
N GLY A 327 -11.86 11.92 4.41
CA GLY A 327 -12.61 13.19 4.36
C GLY A 327 -13.69 13.20 3.27
N PRO A 328 -13.79 14.31 2.50
CA PRO A 328 -14.84 14.48 1.46
C PRO A 328 -14.66 13.55 0.25
N SER A 329 -13.50 12.93 0.07
CA SER A 329 -13.25 11.98 -1.02
C SER A 329 -13.93 10.64 -0.80
N LEU A 330 -14.41 10.34 0.43
CA LEU A 330 -15.06 9.09 0.78
C LEU A 330 -16.58 9.15 0.52
N VAL A 331 -17.06 8.21 -0.30
CA VAL A 331 -18.50 7.96 -0.51
C VAL A 331 -18.86 6.67 0.24
N LYS A 332 -19.60 6.81 1.33
CA LYS A 332 -20.01 5.67 2.16
C LYS A 332 -21.33 5.07 1.67
N HIS A 333 -21.29 3.78 1.36
CA HIS A 333 -22.49 2.98 1.09
C HIS A 333 -22.71 2.03 2.27
N ARG A 334 -23.89 2.12 2.87
CA ARG A 334 -24.28 1.27 4.00
C ARG A 334 -25.24 0.19 3.54
N SER A 335 -25.01 -1.01 4.03
CA SER A 335 -25.95 -2.11 3.94
C SER A 335 -27.09 -1.93 4.96
N ASP A 336 -28.25 -2.44 4.63
CA ASP A 336 -29.34 -2.55 5.62
C ASP A 336 -28.92 -3.47 6.76
N ALA A 337 -29.04 -2.97 7.99
CA ALA A 337 -28.77 -3.76 9.19
C ALA A 337 -29.74 -4.95 9.29
N GLY A 338 -29.24 -6.10 9.71
CA GLY A 338 -30.08 -7.26 9.99
C GLY A 338 -30.45 -8.12 8.77
N LEU A 339 -29.71 -8.01 7.66
CA LEU A 339 -29.87 -8.92 6.52
C LEU A 339 -29.46 -10.36 6.86
N ARG A 340 -28.49 -10.54 7.75
CA ARG A 340 -28.13 -11.83 8.33
C ARG A 340 -28.47 -11.88 9.82
N ASN A 341 -29.03 -13.00 10.23
CA ASN A 341 -29.34 -13.27 11.63
C ASN A 341 -28.18 -14.07 12.24
N TYR A 342 -27.52 -13.48 13.22
CA TYR A 342 -26.44 -14.10 13.99
C TYR A 342 -26.90 -14.55 15.39
N SER A 343 -28.20 -14.69 15.64
CA SER A 343 -28.73 -15.09 16.95
C SER A 343 -28.21 -16.45 17.46
N ASN A 344 -27.73 -17.30 16.54
CA ASN A 344 -27.13 -18.58 16.88
C ASN A 344 -25.60 -18.54 17.04
N VAL A 345 -24.98 -17.34 16.94
CA VAL A 345 -23.54 -17.18 17.10
C VAL A 345 -23.22 -16.78 18.52
N ASN A 346 -22.50 -17.62 19.24
CA ASN A 346 -21.96 -17.31 20.54
C ASN A 346 -20.53 -16.78 20.38
N ILE A 347 -20.29 -15.53 20.80
CA ILE A 347 -18.97 -14.93 20.81
C ILE A 347 -18.37 -15.11 22.20
N HIS A 348 -17.30 -15.90 22.31
CA HIS A 348 -16.53 -16.05 23.54
C HIS A 348 -15.38 -15.05 23.54
N ILE A 349 -15.47 -14.04 24.41
CA ILE A 349 -14.41 -13.04 24.59
C ILE A 349 -13.52 -13.48 25.76
N ARG A 350 -12.25 -13.74 25.48
CA ARG A 350 -11.25 -14.00 26.51
C ARG A 350 -10.57 -12.68 26.89
N HIS A 351 -10.72 -12.28 28.13
CA HIS A 351 -10.15 -11.04 28.68
C HIS A 351 -8.73 -11.19 29.26
N GLU A 352 -8.03 -12.29 28.99
CA GLU A 352 -6.68 -12.49 29.47
C GLU A 352 -5.67 -11.73 28.60
N THR A 353 -4.78 -11.01 29.27
CA THR A 353 -3.75 -10.14 28.66
C THR A 353 -2.52 -10.87 28.10
N ALA A 354 -2.46 -12.20 28.18
CA ALA A 354 -1.40 -12.99 27.56
C ALA A 354 -1.60 -12.98 26.02
N GLY A 355 -0.62 -12.46 25.30
CA GLY A 355 -0.69 -12.25 23.86
C GLY A 355 -1.18 -13.46 23.08
N LEU A 356 -2.33 -13.30 22.43
CA LEU A 356 -2.94 -14.28 21.52
C LEU A 356 -2.30 -14.24 20.13
N GLY A 357 -0.98 -14.05 20.06
CA GLY A 357 -0.26 -14.18 18.80
C GLY A 357 -0.35 -15.62 18.28
N LYS A 358 -0.36 -15.80 16.96
CA LYS A 358 -0.42 -17.12 16.30
C LYS A 358 0.56 -18.13 16.91
N SER A 359 1.75 -17.70 17.28
CA SER A 359 2.78 -18.49 17.97
C SER A 359 2.43 -18.86 19.43
N ALA A 360 1.51 -18.16 20.06
CA ALA A 360 1.04 -18.49 21.42
C ALA A 360 -0.10 -19.53 21.39
N LEU A 361 -0.92 -19.52 20.33
CA LEU A 361 -2.00 -20.50 20.11
C LEU A 361 -1.48 -21.86 19.66
N GLU A 362 -0.28 -21.91 19.04
CA GLU A 362 0.35 -23.14 18.57
C GLU A 362 1.11 -23.91 19.68
N LYS A 363 1.21 -23.37 20.89
CA LYS A 363 1.86 -24.07 22.01
C LYS A 363 0.92 -25.13 22.60
N PRO A 364 1.34 -26.41 22.68
CA PRO A 364 0.56 -27.44 23.36
C PRO A 364 0.34 -27.04 24.82
N GLY A 365 -0.91 -26.93 25.27
CA GLY A 365 -1.29 -26.64 26.65
C GLY A 365 -1.97 -25.30 26.90
N THR A 366 -2.31 -24.54 25.86
CA THR A 366 -3.06 -23.27 25.94
C THR A 366 -4.54 -23.42 25.56
N SER A 367 -5.11 -24.64 25.71
CA SER A 367 -6.54 -24.91 25.53
C SER A 367 -7.32 -24.65 26.81
#